data_7a80325de8c67222dd308dd80d96978c
#
_entry.id   7a80325de8c67222dd308dd80d96978c
#
_cell.length_a   1.000
_cell.length_b   1.000
_cell.length_c   1.000
_cell.angle_alpha   90.00
_cell.angle_beta   90.00
_cell.angle_gamma   90.00
#
_symmetry.space_group_name_H-M   'P 1'
#
loop_
_entity.id
_entity.type
_entity.pdbx_description
1 polymer ?
#
loop_
_entity_poly.entity_id
_entity_poly.type
_entity_poly.pdbx_seq_one_letter_code
_entity_poly.pdbx_strand_id
1 'polypeptide(L)'
;MWEHLTLYPDVPSLRRSQVIRDLLVLALVILFLWIGVSVYHLVDALSVLGQGVSSAGTGIQGAFDNVGNAVSNVPIVGGALGDAFHGAGDATGGNIADLGQQGQDAVHLLARTIAIITAGLPIAVLLVAVLPRRIRSIETRVASSGLL
;
A
#
# COMPACT_ATOMS: atom_id res chain seq x y z
N MET A 1 -13.98 -68.34 1.82
CA MET A 1 -12.61 -67.82 1.84
C MET A 1 -12.64 -66.44 1.20
N TRP A 2 -13.02 -65.42 2.02
CA TRP A 2 -13.15 -64.03 1.58
C TRP A 2 -12.07 -63.26 2.26
N GLU A 3 -10.94 -63.06 1.59
CA GLU A 3 -9.85 -62.26 2.09
C GLU A 3 -10.26 -60.76 1.99
N HIS A 4 -10.26 -60.13 3.11
CA HIS A 4 -10.52 -58.70 3.29
C HIS A 4 -9.43 -57.90 2.58
N LEU A 5 -9.79 -57.33 1.44
CA LEU A 5 -9.01 -56.26 0.81
C LEU A 5 -9.15 -55.00 1.70
N THR A 6 -8.27 -54.86 2.68
CA THR A 6 -8.07 -53.62 3.41
C THR A 6 -7.33 -52.64 2.52
N LEU A 7 -8.08 -51.90 1.69
CA LEU A 7 -7.62 -50.85 0.77
C LEU A 7 -7.50 -49.49 1.48
N TYR A 8 -7.08 -49.48 2.72
CA TYR A 8 -6.88 -48.19 3.40
C TYR A 8 -5.68 -48.20 4.36
N PRO A 9 -4.53 -47.69 3.98
CA PRO A 9 -3.51 -47.40 4.99
C PRO A 9 -3.95 -46.15 5.76
N ASP A 10 -4.60 -46.38 6.88
CA ASP A 10 -4.82 -45.36 7.89
C ASP A 10 -3.48 -44.99 8.54
N VAL A 11 -2.81 -44.00 7.99
CA VAL A 11 -1.71 -43.34 8.67
C VAL A 11 -2.17 -41.93 9.06
N PRO A 12 -2.77 -41.77 10.25
CA PRO A 12 -3.31 -40.49 10.71
C PRO A 12 -2.22 -39.42 10.89
N SER A 13 -0.96 -39.80 10.96
CA SER A 13 0.17 -38.90 11.15
C SER A 13 0.46 -38.01 9.92
N LEU A 14 0.26 -38.51 8.70
CA LEU A 14 0.51 -37.73 7.47
C LEU A 14 -0.55 -36.65 7.23
N ARG A 15 -1.79 -36.92 7.62
CA ARG A 15 -2.90 -35.97 7.47
C ARG A 15 -2.75 -34.81 8.46
N ARG A 16 -2.29 -35.05 9.68
CA ARG A 16 -1.99 -34.02 10.69
C ARG A 16 -0.86 -33.09 10.22
N SER A 17 0.21 -33.63 9.67
CA SER A 17 1.33 -32.84 9.17
C SER A 17 0.95 -31.93 8.00
N GLN A 18 0.07 -32.37 7.11
CA GLN A 18 -0.44 -31.54 6.02
C GLN A 18 -1.32 -30.39 6.53
N VAL A 19 -2.25 -30.69 7.45
CA VAL A 19 -3.13 -29.67 8.03
C VAL A 19 -2.32 -28.61 8.81
N ILE A 20 -1.34 -29.04 9.61
CA ILE A 20 -0.48 -28.12 10.36
C ILE A 20 0.31 -27.21 9.39
N ARG A 21 0.85 -27.75 8.32
CA ARG A 21 1.58 -26.96 7.33
C ARG A 21 0.68 -25.98 6.58
N ASP A 22 -0.51 -26.40 6.17
CA ASP A 22 -1.49 -25.54 5.51
C ASP A 22 -1.96 -24.41 6.45
N LEU A 23 -2.15 -24.71 7.73
CA LEU A 23 -2.49 -23.73 8.76
C LEU A 23 -1.35 -22.74 9.00
N LEU A 24 -0.10 -23.21 9.00
CA LEU A 24 1.09 -22.37 9.15
C LEU A 24 1.27 -21.44 7.95
N VAL A 25 1.05 -21.93 6.73
CA VAL A 25 1.07 -21.09 5.52
C VAL A 25 -0.01 -20.03 5.57
N LEU A 26 -1.24 -20.39 5.97
CA LEU A 26 -2.34 -19.45 6.12
C LEU A 26 -2.01 -18.37 7.18
N ALA A 27 -1.47 -18.78 8.33
CA ALA A 27 -1.06 -17.86 9.39
C ALA A 27 0.04 -16.89 8.90
N LEU A 28 1.02 -17.38 8.13
CA LEU A 28 2.05 -16.55 7.52
C LEU A 28 1.47 -15.54 6.51
N VAL A 29 0.53 -15.96 5.67
CA VAL A 29 -0.14 -15.06 4.71
C VAL A 29 -0.88 -13.95 5.46
N ILE A 30 -1.65 -14.29 6.51
CA ILE A 30 -2.36 -13.30 7.32
C ILE A 30 -1.36 -12.34 7.99
N LEU A 31 -0.27 -12.86 8.53
CA LEU A 31 0.78 -12.05 9.16
C LEU A 31 1.40 -11.05 8.17
N PHE A 32 1.76 -11.49 6.97
CA PHE A 32 2.35 -10.60 5.96
C PHE A 32 1.35 -9.57 5.43
N LEU A 33 0.08 -9.93 5.29
CA LEU A 33 -0.98 -8.96 4.97
C LEU A 33 -1.10 -7.90 6.06
N TRP A 34 -1.09 -8.33 7.32
CA TRP A 34 -1.17 -7.40 8.46
C TRP A 34 0.05 -6.46 8.52
N ILE A 35 1.26 -6.98 8.29
CA ILE A 35 2.48 -6.16 8.20
C ILE A 35 2.38 -5.17 7.05
N GLY A 36 1.93 -5.60 5.86
CA GLY A 36 1.77 -4.73 4.69
C GLY A 36 0.81 -3.57 4.96
N VAL A 37 -0.33 -3.84 5.60
CA VAL A 37 -1.29 -2.81 6.00
C VAL A 37 -0.70 -1.87 7.06
N SER A 38 0.03 -2.41 8.03
CA SER A 38 0.67 -1.61 9.08
C SER A 38 1.73 -0.67 8.50
N VAL A 39 2.55 -1.16 7.57
CA VAL A 39 3.55 -0.35 6.85
C VAL A 39 2.87 0.73 6.02
N TYR A 40 1.77 0.40 5.32
CA TYR A 40 0.99 1.40 4.59
C TYR A 40 0.56 2.55 5.49
N HIS A 41 -0.06 2.27 6.63
CA HIS A 41 -0.51 3.31 7.56
C HIS A 41 0.65 4.13 8.14
N LEU A 42 1.80 3.50 8.39
CA LEU A 42 2.96 4.19 8.94
C LEU A 42 3.55 5.19 7.93
N VAL A 43 3.65 4.80 6.67
CA VAL A 43 4.15 5.68 5.60
C VAL A 43 3.10 6.73 5.26
N ASP A 44 1.83 6.36 5.22
CA ASP A 44 0.72 7.28 4.94
C ASP A 44 0.64 8.42 5.99
N ALA A 45 0.99 8.13 7.23
CA ALA A 45 1.07 9.17 8.28
C ALA A 45 2.06 10.30 7.95
N LEU A 46 3.06 10.05 7.09
CA LEU A 46 3.98 11.09 6.62
C LEU A 46 3.29 12.10 5.68
N SER A 47 2.16 11.75 5.09
CA SER A 47 1.38 12.68 4.25
C SER A 47 0.88 13.91 5.04
N VAL A 48 0.73 13.77 6.36
CA VAL A 48 0.38 14.88 7.27
C VAL A 48 1.42 16.00 7.22
N LEU A 49 2.69 15.66 7.00
CA LEU A 49 3.74 16.67 6.82
C LEU A 49 3.52 17.49 5.54
N GLY A 50 3.16 16.83 4.44
CA GLY A 50 2.81 17.51 3.20
C GLY A 50 1.57 18.40 3.36
N GLN A 51 0.56 17.97 4.13
CA GLN A 51 -0.59 18.80 4.48
C GLN A 51 -0.19 20.03 5.26
N GLY A 52 0.73 19.88 6.22
CA GLY A 52 1.27 21.01 7.00
C GLY A 52 1.96 22.04 6.10
N VAL A 53 2.77 21.57 5.15
CA VAL A 53 3.45 22.43 4.17
C VAL A 53 2.45 23.12 3.25
N SER A 54 1.47 22.40 2.71
CA SER A 54 0.42 22.97 1.88
C SER A 54 -0.41 24.02 2.63
N SER A 55 -0.80 23.73 3.88
CA SER A 55 -1.53 24.68 4.72
C SER A 55 -0.71 25.93 5.06
N ALA A 56 0.59 25.79 5.30
CA ALA A 56 1.48 26.92 5.51
C ALA A 56 1.59 27.79 4.25
N GLY A 57 1.70 27.15 3.06
CA GLY A 57 1.72 27.85 1.78
C GLY A 57 0.45 28.66 1.54
N THR A 58 -0.72 28.06 1.72
CA THR A 58 -2.01 28.76 1.59
C THR A 58 -2.18 29.88 2.62
N GLY A 59 -1.66 29.69 3.83
CA GLY A 59 -1.64 30.74 4.85
C GLY A 59 -0.78 31.95 4.45
N ILE A 60 0.40 31.70 3.88
CA ILE A 60 1.28 32.75 3.34
C ILE A 60 0.59 33.48 2.19
N GLN A 61 0.05 32.74 1.22
CA GLN A 61 -0.69 33.32 0.10
C GLN A 61 -1.83 34.22 0.58
N GLY A 62 -2.67 33.74 1.50
CA GLY A 62 -3.78 34.51 2.07
C GLY A 62 -3.33 35.74 2.83
N ALA A 63 -2.16 35.72 3.47
CA ALA A 63 -1.59 36.91 4.12
C ALA A 63 -1.22 37.98 3.07
N PHE A 64 -0.58 37.60 1.97
CA PHE A 64 -0.29 38.50 0.86
C PHE A 64 -1.54 39.05 0.19
N ASP A 65 -2.56 38.21 -0.01
CA ASP A 65 -3.85 38.59 -0.59
C ASP A 65 -4.56 39.63 0.31
N ASN A 66 -4.56 39.43 1.60
CA ASN A 66 -5.12 40.39 2.55
C ASN A 66 -4.43 41.77 2.47
N VAL A 67 -3.11 41.77 2.38
CA VAL A 67 -2.35 43.02 2.21
C VAL A 67 -2.64 43.63 0.83
N GLY A 68 -2.62 42.82 -0.23
CA GLY A 68 -2.95 43.23 -1.60
C GLY A 68 -4.31 43.92 -1.67
N ASN A 69 -5.34 43.30 -1.09
CA ASN A 69 -6.69 43.83 -1.02
C ASN A 69 -6.76 45.17 -0.19
N ALA A 70 -6.02 45.23 0.90
CA ALA A 70 -5.99 46.44 1.73
C ALA A 70 -5.36 47.64 1.01
N VAL A 71 -4.27 47.40 0.27
CA VAL A 71 -3.55 48.48 -0.44
C VAL A 71 -4.19 48.84 -1.79
N SER A 72 -4.93 47.92 -2.41
CA SER A 72 -5.58 48.15 -3.72
C SER A 72 -6.58 49.32 -3.71
N ASN A 73 -7.09 49.68 -2.56
CA ASN A 73 -8.00 50.80 -2.37
C ASN A 73 -7.30 52.17 -2.31
N VAL A 74 -5.96 52.22 -2.35
CA VAL A 74 -5.19 53.48 -2.31
C VAL A 74 -5.26 54.14 -3.70
N PRO A 75 -5.77 55.39 -3.80
CA PRO A 75 -5.82 56.10 -5.09
C PRO A 75 -4.46 56.21 -5.76
N ILE A 76 -4.44 56.02 -7.08
CA ILE A 76 -3.28 56.19 -8.00
C ILE A 76 -2.30 54.97 -7.99
N VAL A 77 -1.95 54.39 -6.85
CA VAL A 77 -0.92 53.36 -6.75
C VAL A 77 -1.45 52.00 -6.26
N GLY A 78 -2.70 51.98 -5.75
CA GLY A 78 -3.25 50.79 -5.08
C GLY A 78 -3.39 49.57 -5.97
N GLY A 79 -3.80 49.77 -7.24
CA GLY A 79 -3.92 48.67 -8.15
C GLY A 79 -2.56 47.95 -8.41
N ALA A 80 -1.53 48.72 -8.76
CA ALA A 80 -0.21 48.16 -9.02
C ALA A 80 0.42 47.49 -7.78
N LEU A 81 0.20 48.05 -6.60
CA LEU A 81 0.65 47.46 -5.34
C LEU A 81 -0.15 46.22 -4.98
N GLY A 82 -1.47 46.25 -5.16
CA GLY A 82 -2.33 45.08 -4.97
C GLY A 82 -1.91 43.91 -5.82
N ASP A 83 -1.73 44.13 -7.12
CA ASP A 83 -1.28 43.12 -8.07
C ASP A 83 0.10 42.55 -7.73
N ALA A 84 1.02 43.42 -7.25
CA ALA A 84 2.34 42.98 -6.82
C ALA A 84 2.27 42.05 -5.58
N PHE A 85 1.41 42.38 -4.61
CA PHE A 85 1.22 41.54 -3.43
C PHE A 85 0.54 40.22 -3.78
N HIS A 86 -0.47 40.20 -4.64
CA HIS A 86 -1.12 38.97 -5.09
C HIS A 86 -0.12 38.10 -5.87
N GLY A 87 0.66 38.68 -6.78
CA GLY A 87 1.69 37.94 -7.49
C GLY A 87 2.79 37.38 -6.58
N ALA A 88 3.18 38.13 -5.54
CA ALA A 88 4.13 37.64 -4.52
C ALA A 88 3.52 36.48 -3.68
N GLY A 89 2.25 36.57 -3.35
CA GLY A 89 1.50 35.52 -2.66
C GLY A 89 1.46 34.23 -3.46
N ASP A 90 1.09 34.31 -4.73
CA ASP A 90 1.06 33.18 -5.65
C ASP A 90 2.47 32.57 -5.85
N ALA A 91 3.46 33.41 -6.10
CA ALA A 91 4.83 32.97 -6.35
C ALA A 91 5.46 32.30 -5.11
N THR A 92 5.09 32.71 -3.91
CA THR A 92 5.67 32.18 -2.67
C THR A 92 4.76 31.13 -2.02
N GLY A 93 3.57 31.55 -1.62
CA GLY A 93 2.65 30.70 -0.87
C GLY A 93 2.00 29.63 -1.75
N GLY A 94 1.59 29.96 -2.98
CA GLY A 94 1.03 29.02 -3.94
C GLY A 94 2.01 27.93 -4.29
N ASN A 95 3.24 28.26 -4.64
CA ASN A 95 4.28 27.24 -4.95
C ASN A 95 4.58 26.33 -3.74
N ILE A 96 4.59 26.87 -2.51
CA ILE A 96 4.78 26.06 -1.30
C ILE A 96 3.59 25.14 -1.08
N ALA A 97 2.37 25.61 -1.30
CA ALA A 97 1.16 24.79 -1.19
C ALA A 97 1.17 23.64 -2.20
N ASP A 98 1.55 23.90 -3.46
CA ASP A 98 1.66 22.91 -4.51
C ASP A 98 2.73 21.85 -4.21
N LEU A 99 3.89 22.26 -3.70
CA LEU A 99 4.94 21.33 -3.26
C LEU A 99 4.46 20.46 -2.10
N GLY A 100 3.66 21.01 -1.18
CA GLY A 100 3.04 20.25 -0.11
C GLY A 100 2.09 19.17 -0.64
N GLN A 101 1.26 19.49 -1.64
CA GLN A 101 0.36 18.54 -2.29
C GLN A 101 1.12 17.46 -3.06
N GLN A 102 2.10 17.85 -3.88
CA GLN A 102 2.96 16.89 -4.59
C GLN A 102 3.68 15.95 -3.63
N GLY A 103 4.12 16.46 -2.48
CA GLY A 103 4.72 15.66 -1.41
C GLY A 103 3.74 14.62 -0.86
N GLN A 104 2.47 14.98 -0.63
CA GLN A 104 1.43 14.05 -0.20
C GLN A 104 1.22 12.94 -1.23
N ASP A 105 1.05 13.29 -2.50
CA ASP A 105 0.83 12.33 -3.59
C ASP A 105 2.01 11.36 -3.72
N ALA A 106 3.24 11.86 -3.61
CA ALA A 106 4.44 11.04 -3.62
C ALA A 106 4.48 10.06 -2.44
N VAL A 107 4.12 10.51 -1.24
CA VAL A 107 4.05 9.65 -0.04
C VAL A 107 2.99 8.57 -0.19
N HIS A 108 1.79 8.90 -0.69
CA HIS A 108 0.74 7.91 -0.94
C HIS A 108 1.16 6.85 -1.96
N LEU A 109 1.83 7.28 -3.05
CA LEU A 109 2.36 6.34 -4.04
C LEU A 109 3.42 5.42 -3.44
N LEU A 110 4.36 5.97 -2.66
CA LEU A 110 5.39 5.21 -1.96
C LEU A 110 4.78 4.24 -0.94
N ALA A 111 3.83 4.70 -0.11
CA ALA A 111 3.14 3.87 0.87
C ALA A 111 2.50 2.65 0.20
N ARG A 112 1.78 2.87 -0.89
CA ARG A 112 1.12 1.81 -1.67
C ARG A 112 2.13 0.84 -2.28
N THR A 113 3.20 1.35 -2.88
CA THR A 113 4.23 0.54 -3.52
C THR A 113 4.96 -0.33 -2.50
N ILE A 114 5.39 0.25 -1.38
CA ILE A 114 6.07 -0.47 -0.31
C ILE A 114 5.16 -1.53 0.31
N ALA A 115 3.88 -1.21 0.56
CA ALA A 115 2.91 -2.16 1.10
C ALA A 115 2.71 -3.37 0.17
N ILE A 116 2.59 -3.14 -1.16
CA ILE A 116 2.45 -4.20 -2.16
C ILE A 116 3.70 -5.08 -2.21
N ILE A 117 4.89 -4.50 -2.18
CA ILE A 117 6.15 -5.27 -2.20
C ILE A 117 6.30 -6.06 -0.90
N THR A 118 6.05 -5.44 0.24
CA THR A 118 6.22 -6.06 1.57
C THR A 118 5.27 -7.24 1.78
N ALA A 119 4.02 -7.12 1.33
CA ALA A 119 3.04 -8.19 1.44
C ALA A 119 3.10 -9.16 0.26
N GLY A 120 3.25 -8.66 -0.96
CA GLY A 120 3.15 -9.44 -2.19
C GLY A 120 4.32 -10.39 -2.41
N LEU A 121 5.56 -9.94 -2.14
CA LEU A 121 6.75 -10.75 -2.40
C LEU A 121 6.78 -12.04 -1.56
N PRO A 122 6.61 -12.01 -0.22
CA PRO A 122 6.57 -13.24 0.56
C PRO A 122 5.37 -14.13 0.23
N ILE A 123 4.22 -13.55 -0.09
CA ILE A 123 3.04 -14.32 -0.50
C ILE A 123 3.31 -15.03 -1.83
N ALA A 124 3.91 -14.36 -2.81
CA ALA A 124 4.29 -14.97 -4.08
C ALA A 124 5.28 -16.12 -3.89
N VAL A 125 6.30 -15.95 -3.05
CA VAL A 125 7.26 -17.01 -2.72
C VAL A 125 6.57 -18.21 -2.06
N LEU A 126 5.65 -17.97 -1.13
CA LEU A 126 4.87 -19.04 -0.49
C LEU A 126 4.01 -19.80 -1.49
N LEU A 127 3.34 -19.09 -2.40
CA LEU A 127 2.53 -19.71 -3.45
C LEU A 127 3.38 -20.58 -4.37
N VAL A 128 4.51 -20.06 -4.85
CA VAL A 128 5.43 -20.82 -5.73
C VAL A 128 6.02 -22.04 -5.01
N ALA A 129 6.28 -21.97 -3.71
CA ALA A 129 6.79 -23.08 -2.93
C ALA A 129 5.75 -24.18 -2.65
N VAL A 130 4.48 -23.81 -2.54
CA VAL A 130 3.38 -24.73 -2.15
C VAL A 130 2.68 -25.35 -3.37
N LEU A 131 2.47 -24.57 -4.45
CA LEU A 131 1.76 -25.05 -5.66
C LEU A 131 2.37 -26.29 -6.33
N PRO A 132 3.68 -26.37 -6.61
CA PRO A 132 4.23 -27.51 -7.36
C PRO A 132 4.16 -28.83 -6.58
N ARG A 133 4.10 -28.77 -5.25
CA ARG A 133 3.93 -29.95 -4.41
C ARG A 133 2.52 -30.53 -4.45
N ARG A 134 1.51 -29.71 -4.72
CA ARG A 134 0.11 -30.17 -4.92
C ARG A 134 -0.12 -30.77 -6.31
N ILE A 135 0.50 -30.21 -7.34
CA ILE A 135 0.34 -30.67 -8.73
C ILE A 135 0.96 -32.06 -8.90
N ARG A 136 2.15 -32.31 -8.33
CA ARG A 136 2.81 -33.63 -8.38
C ARG A 136 2.04 -34.75 -7.66
N SER A 137 1.21 -34.44 -6.68
CA SER A 137 0.40 -35.45 -5.99
C SER A 137 -0.85 -35.85 -6.78
N ILE A 138 -1.23 -35.11 -7.81
CA ILE A 138 -2.38 -35.42 -8.67
C ILE A 138 -1.94 -36.31 -9.84
N GLU A 139 -0.76 -36.07 -10.42
CA GLU A 139 -0.26 -36.86 -11.56
C GLU A 139 0.07 -38.32 -11.20
N THR A 140 0.54 -38.58 -9.98
CA THR A 140 0.81 -39.97 -9.54
C THR A 140 -0.47 -40.79 -9.29
N ARG A 141 -1.63 -40.16 -9.14
CA ARG A 141 -2.90 -40.87 -9.00
C ARG A 141 -3.55 -41.24 -10.32
N VAL A 142 -3.29 -40.48 -11.38
CA VAL A 142 -3.84 -40.76 -12.72
C VAL A 142 -3.05 -41.86 -13.44
N ALA A 143 -1.74 -41.94 -13.18
CA ALA A 143 -0.89 -42.96 -13.81
C ALA A 143 -1.11 -44.38 -13.29
N SER A 144 -1.71 -44.56 -12.10
CA SER A 144 -1.97 -45.90 -11.54
C SER A 144 -3.36 -46.48 -11.91
N SER A 145 -4.24 -45.68 -12.51
CA SER A 145 -5.58 -46.14 -12.96
C SER A 145 -5.65 -46.52 -14.44
N GLY A 146 -4.53 -46.49 -15.18
CA GLY A 146 -4.48 -46.75 -16.61
C GLY A 146 -3.89 -48.10 -17.01
N LEU A 147 -3.66 -49.01 -16.06
CA LEU A 147 -3.14 -50.35 -16.35
C LEU A 147 -4.10 -51.45 -15.80
N LEU A 148 -5.25 -51.58 -16.41
CA LEU A 148 -6.07 -52.83 -16.44
C LEU A 148 -6.77 -52.91 -17.80
#